data_b8ca2f3f0a2cc97892c4faaa0d10c689
#
_entry.id   b8ca2f3f0a2cc97892c4faaa0d10c689
#
_cell.length_a   1.000
_cell.length_b   1.000
_cell.length_c   1.000
_cell.angle_alpha   90.00
_cell.angle_beta   90.00
_cell.angle_gamma   90.00
#
_symmetry.space_group_name_H-M   'P 1'
#
loop_
_entity.id
_entity.type
_entity.pdbx_description
1 polymer ?
#
loop_
_entity_poly.entity_id
_entity_poly.type
_entity_poly.pdbx_seq_one_letter_code
_entity_poly.pdbx_strand_id
1 'polypeptide(L)'
;MTDMVRQATGADLGVAARVLGLAFETYPWTRWSIPDVDYEQRLERLQYLYLGHALTHGLVLVDEQLRSVAAFLPPDAPEPGPDMQIEVLELLGSRATALIDLSLPQPKGPAWTLATVGVDPAHQGKGLGTAVASEGLTRIDREAGAVVLETSDERNVRLYGRLGFLVTDTTVIPGGPTVHSMRRAPRPAAGSPERRLPSPPLG
;
A
#
# COMPACT_ATOMS: atom_id res chain seq x y z
N MET A 1 23.50 9.96 5.99
CA MET A 1 22.45 10.98 5.75
C MET A 1 21.14 10.23 5.74
N THR A 2 20.24 10.54 6.66
CA THR A 2 18.89 9.96 6.64
C THR A 2 18.15 10.62 5.49
N ASP A 3 17.80 9.85 4.47
CA ASP A 3 17.00 10.36 3.36
C ASP A 3 15.67 10.86 3.95
N MET A 4 15.41 12.17 3.86
CA MET A 4 14.19 12.75 4.41
C MET A 4 12.99 12.28 3.61
N VAL A 5 11.95 11.85 4.30
CA VAL A 5 10.65 11.48 3.73
C VAL A 5 9.72 12.68 3.86
N ARG A 6 9.04 13.01 2.77
CA ARG A 6 8.05 14.09 2.72
C ARG A 6 6.73 13.61 2.11
N GLN A 7 5.70 14.38 2.32
CA GLN A 7 4.45 14.18 1.60
C GLN A 7 4.64 14.59 0.13
N ALA A 8 4.08 13.77 -0.77
CA ALA A 8 4.08 14.05 -2.19
C ALA A 8 3.07 15.17 -2.52
N THR A 9 3.32 15.82 -3.64
CA THR A 9 2.44 16.83 -4.25
C THR A 9 1.99 16.39 -5.63
N GLY A 10 1.05 17.11 -6.25
CA GLY A 10 0.63 16.84 -7.63
C GLY A 10 1.78 16.90 -8.65
N ALA A 11 2.81 17.71 -8.38
CA ALA A 11 4.00 17.81 -9.24
C ALA A 11 4.87 16.54 -9.22
N ASP A 12 4.80 15.75 -8.15
CA ASP A 12 5.58 14.52 -7.99
C ASP A 12 4.93 13.32 -8.68
N LEU A 13 3.62 13.41 -8.98
CA LEU A 13 2.78 12.28 -9.37
C LEU A 13 3.33 11.49 -10.57
N GLY A 14 3.77 12.16 -11.62
CA GLY A 14 4.29 11.47 -12.82
C GLY A 14 5.58 10.71 -12.54
N VAL A 15 6.51 11.29 -11.78
CA VAL A 15 7.77 10.62 -11.40
C VAL A 15 7.50 9.45 -10.44
N ALA A 16 6.64 9.66 -9.45
CA ALA A 16 6.25 8.64 -8.49
C ALA A 16 5.56 7.44 -9.16
N ALA A 17 4.68 7.68 -10.13
CA ALA A 17 4.03 6.63 -10.93
C ALA A 17 5.04 5.80 -11.72
N ARG A 18 6.02 6.46 -12.35
CA ARG A 18 7.11 5.78 -13.07
C ARG A 18 7.96 4.93 -12.14
N VAL A 19 8.31 5.43 -10.95
CA VAL A 19 9.06 4.66 -9.93
C VAL A 19 8.30 3.39 -9.54
N LEU A 20 6.99 3.49 -9.33
CA LEU A 20 6.16 2.32 -9.05
C LEU A 20 6.05 1.38 -10.26
N GLY A 21 5.92 1.91 -11.47
CA GLY A 21 5.94 1.12 -12.71
C GLY A 21 7.20 0.26 -12.79
N LEU A 22 8.37 0.85 -12.61
CA LEU A 22 9.65 0.13 -12.58
C LEU A 22 9.75 -0.87 -11.42
N ALA A 23 9.30 -0.48 -10.22
CA ALA A 23 9.34 -1.34 -9.03
C ALA A 23 8.47 -2.60 -9.17
N PHE A 24 7.37 -2.51 -9.90
CA PHE A 24 6.39 -3.57 -10.08
C PHE A 24 6.44 -4.27 -11.44
N GLU A 25 7.41 -3.94 -12.29
CA GLU A 25 7.54 -4.50 -13.64
C GLU A 25 7.50 -6.05 -13.67
N THR A 26 8.16 -6.68 -12.70
CA THR A 26 8.23 -8.15 -12.58
C THR A 26 7.41 -8.70 -11.42
N TYR A 27 6.57 -7.88 -10.80
CA TYR A 27 5.82 -8.27 -9.61
C TYR A 27 4.70 -9.27 -9.97
N PRO A 28 4.54 -10.39 -9.25
CA PRO A 28 3.62 -11.46 -9.65
C PRO A 28 2.18 -11.00 -9.85
N TRP A 29 1.68 -10.11 -8.99
CA TRP A 29 0.34 -9.57 -9.12
C TRP A 29 0.16 -8.75 -10.40
N THR A 30 1.05 -7.80 -10.70
CA THR A 30 0.94 -6.93 -11.87
C THR A 30 1.09 -7.72 -13.16
N ARG A 31 1.99 -8.72 -13.17
CA ARG A 31 2.16 -9.63 -14.31
C ARG A 31 0.95 -10.50 -14.58
N TRP A 32 0.20 -10.87 -13.55
CA TRP A 32 -1.04 -11.61 -13.70
C TRP A 32 -2.22 -10.71 -14.08
N SER A 33 -2.31 -9.51 -13.49
CA SER A 33 -3.49 -8.63 -13.60
C SER A 33 -3.48 -7.70 -14.81
N ILE A 34 -2.36 -7.52 -15.49
CA ILE A 34 -2.22 -6.59 -16.63
C ILE A 34 -1.85 -7.39 -17.89
N PRO A 35 -2.49 -7.13 -19.06
CA PRO A 35 -2.12 -7.74 -20.33
C PRO A 35 -0.66 -7.45 -20.73
N ASP A 36 -0.02 -8.39 -21.44
CA ASP A 36 1.36 -8.23 -21.91
C ASP A 36 1.51 -7.13 -22.97
N VAL A 37 0.46 -6.87 -23.76
CA VAL A 37 0.46 -5.80 -24.77
C VAL A 37 0.46 -4.45 -24.08
N ASP A 38 1.44 -3.62 -24.39
CA ASP A 38 1.65 -2.29 -23.81
C ASP A 38 1.77 -2.33 -22.27
N TYR A 39 2.33 -3.42 -21.73
CA TYR A 39 2.36 -3.71 -20.30
C TYR A 39 2.93 -2.56 -19.47
N GLU A 40 4.11 -2.04 -19.84
CA GLU A 40 4.78 -0.96 -19.09
C GLU A 40 3.94 0.32 -19.05
N GLN A 41 3.37 0.71 -20.18
CA GLN A 41 2.51 1.89 -20.29
C GLN A 41 1.22 1.72 -19.47
N ARG A 42 0.60 0.54 -19.54
CA ARG A 42 -0.58 0.22 -18.74
C ARG A 42 -0.28 0.23 -17.25
N LEU A 43 0.83 -0.38 -16.84
CA LEU A 43 1.26 -0.42 -15.45
C LEU A 43 1.55 0.99 -14.93
N GLU A 44 2.35 1.79 -15.64
CA GLU A 44 2.66 3.17 -15.23
C GLU A 44 1.37 4.02 -15.14
N ARG A 45 0.44 3.86 -16.09
CA ARG A 45 -0.83 4.59 -16.09
C ARG A 45 -1.72 4.17 -14.92
N LEU A 46 -1.82 2.88 -14.61
CA LEU A 46 -2.54 2.40 -13.42
C LEU A 46 -1.95 2.98 -12.13
N GLN A 47 -0.61 2.98 -12.00
CA GLN A 47 0.05 3.59 -10.85
C GLN A 47 -0.25 5.09 -10.75
N TYR A 48 -0.26 5.80 -11.88
CA TYR A 48 -0.63 7.22 -11.91
C TYR A 48 -2.05 7.48 -11.41
N LEU A 49 -3.01 6.69 -11.86
CA LEU A 49 -4.41 6.81 -11.43
C LEU A 49 -4.58 6.53 -9.94
N TYR A 50 -4.03 5.41 -9.45
CA TYR A 50 -4.14 5.04 -8.04
C TYR A 50 -3.41 6.01 -7.11
N LEU A 51 -2.22 6.49 -7.50
CA LEU A 51 -1.51 7.52 -6.74
C LEU A 51 -2.27 8.86 -6.72
N GLY A 52 -2.87 9.26 -7.84
CA GLY A 52 -3.69 10.47 -7.93
C GLY A 52 -4.89 10.40 -6.99
N HIS A 53 -5.55 9.24 -6.93
CA HIS A 53 -6.63 8.99 -5.98
C HIS A 53 -6.14 9.05 -4.53
N ALA A 54 -5.03 8.37 -4.23
CA ALA A 54 -4.44 8.38 -2.88
C ALA A 54 -3.92 9.77 -2.47
N LEU A 55 -3.43 10.57 -3.42
CA LEU A 55 -3.00 11.94 -3.15
C LEU A 55 -4.16 12.85 -2.74
N THR A 56 -5.34 12.59 -3.29
CA THR A 56 -6.56 13.37 -3.01
C THR A 56 -7.25 12.91 -1.73
N HIS A 57 -7.29 11.61 -1.45
CA HIS A 57 -8.13 11.02 -0.40
C HIS A 57 -7.34 10.35 0.72
N GLY A 58 -6.02 10.33 0.65
CA GLY A 58 -5.18 9.62 1.60
C GLY A 58 -3.84 10.30 1.85
N LEU A 59 -2.80 9.50 1.97
CA LEU A 59 -1.45 9.94 2.26
C LEU A 59 -0.47 9.31 1.27
N VAL A 60 0.22 10.13 0.50
CA VAL A 60 1.32 9.69 -0.37
C VAL A 60 2.63 10.27 0.15
N LEU A 61 3.61 9.40 0.37
CA LEU A 61 4.93 9.75 0.88
C LEU A 61 6.00 9.36 -0.13
N VAL A 62 7.01 10.21 -0.25
CA VAL A 62 8.16 10.01 -1.13
C VAL A 62 9.45 10.40 -0.39
N ASP A 63 10.58 9.82 -0.78
CA ASP A 63 11.87 10.41 -0.40
C ASP A 63 12.16 11.66 -1.25
N GLU A 64 13.00 12.56 -0.75
CA GLU A 64 13.26 13.86 -1.41
C GLU A 64 13.72 13.75 -2.87
N GLN A 65 14.37 12.64 -3.23
CA GLN A 65 14.87 12.40 -4.59
C GLN A 65 13.90 11.61 -5.46
N LEU A 66 12.67 11.34 -4.98
CA LEU A 66 11.64 10.59 -5.70
C LEU A 66 12.09 9.18 -6.16
N ARG A 67 12.87 8.48 -5.33
CA ARG A 67 13.33 7.11 -5.60
C ARG A 67 12.46 6.05 -4.93
N SER A 68 11.62 6.47 -3.99
CA SER A 68 10.71 5.59 -3.26
C SER A 68 9.37 6.26 -3.00
N VAL A 69 8.32 5.46 -2.99
CA VAL A 69 6.93 5.90 -2.83
C VAL A 69 6.20 4.95 -1.89
N ALA A 70 5.38 5.50 -1.00
CA ALA A 70 4.36 4.75 -0.27
C ALA A 70 3.03 5.50 -0.31
N ALA A 71 1.92 4.78 -0.51
CA ALA A 71 0.59 5.36 -0.49
C ALA A 71 -0.32 4.62 0.49
N PHE A 72 -1.10 5.40 1.24
CA PHE A 72 -2.05 4.91 2.23
C PHE A 72 -3.42 5.53 1.97
N LEU A 73 -4.46 4.74 2.13
CA LEU A 73 -5.85 5.19 2.07
C LEU A 73 -6.51 5.00 3.44
N PRO A 74 -7.24 5.99 3.96
CA PRO A 74 -7.98 5.86 5.21
C PRO A 74 -9.19 4.93 5.03
N PRO A 75 -9.78 4.42 6.13
CA PRO A 75 -10.89 3.47 6.07
C PRO A 75 -12.17 4.04 5.44
N ASP A 76 -12.30 5.35 5.37
CA ASP A 76 -13.42 6.09 4.81
C ASP A 76 -13.10 6.75 3.45
N ALA A 77 -11.97 6.38 2.83
CA ALA A 77 -11.66 6.83 1.48
C ALA A 77 -12.79 6.45 0.52
N PRO A 78 -13.27 7.38 -0.31
CA PRO A 78 -14.29 7.07 -1.29
C PRO A 78 -13.75 6.10 -2.36
N GLU A 79 -14.65 5.34 -2.96
CA GLU A 79 -14.30 4.57 -4.16
C GLU A 79 -13.88 5.52 -5.30
N PRO A 80 -13.00 5.06 -6.22
CA PRO A 80 -12.67 5.81 -7.40
C PRO A 80 -13.91 6.23 -8.19
N GLY A 81 -13.92 7.45 -8.73
CA GLY A 81 -15.02 7.94 -9.55
C GLY A 81 -15.21 7.14 -10.85
N PRO A 82 -16.39 7.25 -11.50
CA PRO A 82 -16.74 6.45 -12.68
C PRO A 82 -15.72 6.51 -13.81
N ASP A 83 -15.20 7.69 -14.11
CA ASP A 83 -14.24 7.88 -15.20
C ASP A 83 -12.93 7.11 -14.91
N MET A 84 -12.45 7.14 -13.66
CA MET A 84 -11.29 6.36 -13.26
C MET A 84 -11.56 4.86 -13.32
N GLN A 85 -12.74 4.41 -12.88
CA GLN A 85 -13.12 3.00 -12.94
C GLN A 85 -13.14 2.50 -14.38
N ILE A 86 -13.71 3.27 -15.32
CA ILE A 86 -13.72 2.94 -16.75
C ILE A 86 -12.30 2.82 -17.28
N GLU A 87 -11.44 3.80 -17.04
CA GLU A 87 -10.07 3.78 -17.51
C GLU A 87 -9.27 2.61 -16.91
N VAL A 88 -9.45 2.31 -15.62
CA VAL A 88 -8.84 1.13 -14.98
C VAL A 88 -9.27 -0.15 -15.68
N LEU A 89 -10.55 -0.34 -15.98
CA LEU A 89 -11.05 -1.52 -16.70
C LEU A 89 -10.46 -1.64 -18.11
N GLU A 90 -10.30 -0.52 -18.83
CA GLU A 90 -9.66 -0.48 -20.16
C GLU A 90 -8.17 -0.88 -20.07
N LEU A 91 -7.47 -0.40 -19.03
CA LEU A 91 -6.07 -0.75 -18.80
C LEU A 91 -5.88 -2.23 -18.41
N LEU A 92 -6.81 -2.79 -17.64
CA LEU A 92 -6.83 -4.21 -17.27
C LEU A 92 -7.26 -5.11 -18.44
N GLY A 93 -8.03 -4.58 -19.39
CA GLY A 93 -8.42 -5.25 -20.62
C GLY A 93 -8.97 -6.65 -20.40
N SER A 94 -8.37 -7.67 -21.06
CA SER A 94 -8.82 -9.07 -20.94
C SER A 94 -8.68 -9.67 -19.53
N ARG A 95 -7.96 -9.00 -18.62
CA ARG A 95 -7.80 -9.45 -17.22
C ARG A 95 -8.88 -8.92 -16.29
N ALA A 96 -9.64 -7.91 -16.71
CA ALA A 96 -10.64 -7.22 -15.88
C ALA A 96 -11.66 -8.18 -15.26
N THR A 97 -12.22 -9.12 -16.03
CA THR A 97 -13.21 -10.09 -15.53
C THR A 97 -12.65 -10.94 -14.39
N ALA A 98 -11.44 -11.48 -14.56
CA ALA A 98 -10.82 -12.30 -13.52
C ALA A 98 -10.56 -11.52 -12.21
N LEU A 99 -10.32 -10.21 -12.31
CA LEU A 99 -10.12 -9.33 -11.16
C LEU A 99 -11.45 -8.96 -10.49
N ILE A 100 -12.51 -8.74 -11.26
CA ILE A 100 -13.87 -8.47 -10.74
C ILE A 100 -14.40 -9.69 -9.96
N ASP A 101 -14.16 -10.89 -10.47
CA ASP A 101 -14.61 -12.14 -9.86
C ASP A 101 -13.75 -12.56 -8.65
N LEU A 102 -12.61 -11.88 -8.44
CA LEU A 102 -11.71 -12.17 -7.34
C LEU A 102 -12.28 -11.68 -6.03
N SER A 103 -12.42 -12.58 -5.07
CA SER A 103 -12.79 -12.24 -3.70
C SER A 103 -11.59 -12.45 -2.77
N LEU A 104 -11.06 -11.37 -2.23
CA LEU A 104 -10.05 -11.40 -1.18
C LEU A 104 -10.72 -11.20 0.19
N PRO A 105 -10.12 -11.72 1.29
CA PRO A 105 -10.65 -11.55 2.62
C PRO A 105 -10.79 -10.08 3.00
N GLN A 106 -11.97 -9.69 3.46
CA GLN A 106 -12.21 -8.31 3.90
C GLN A 106 -11.61 -8.04 5.29
N PRO A 107 -11.06 -6.85 5.53
CA PRO A 107 -10.52 -6.47 6.84
C PRO A 107 -11.59 -6.54 7.93
N LYS A 108 -11.25 -7.07 9.10
CA LYS A 108 -12.13 -7.04 10.28
C LYS A 108 -12.11 -5.64 10.91
N GLY A 109 -13.14 -4.85 10.65
CA GLY A 109 -13.31 -3.47 11.14
C GLY A 109 -12.48 -2.43 10.37
N PRO A 110 -12.63 -1.13 10.71
CA PRO A 110 -11.98 -0.05 9.99
C PRO A 110 -10.46 -0.16 10.08
N ALA A 111 -9.79 0.07 8.97
CA ALA A 111 -8.35 0.06 8.88
C ALA A 111 -7.89 0.93 7.71
N TRP A 112 -6.74 1.58 7.87
CA TRP A 112 -6.02 2.16 6.75
C TRP A 112 -5.52 1.06 5.83
N THR A 113 -5.48 1.32 4.55
CA THR A 113 -4.87 0.42 3.56
C THR A 113 -3.52 0.97 3.14
N LEU A 114 -2.44 0.21 3.37
CA LEU A 114 -1.18 0.46 2.69
C LEU A 114 -1.31 -0.04 1.25
N ALA A 115 -1.72 0.87 0.37
CA ALA A 115 -2.10 0.55 -0.99
C ALA A 115 -0.89 0.17 -1.87
N THR A 116 0.26 0.81 -1.66
CA THR A 116 1.48 0.50 -2.43
C THR A 116 2.73 0.96 -1.70
N VAL A 117 3.84 0.24 -1.91
CA VAL A 117 5.22 0.68 -1.60
C VAL A 117 6.12 0.22 -2.73
N GLY A 118 6.84 1.15 -3.33
CA GLY A 118 7.82 0.83 -4.36
C GLY A 118 9.10 1.63 -4.23
N VAL A 119 10.19 1.06 -4.72
CA VAL A 119 11.52 1.69 -4.79
C VAL A 119 12.09 1.45 -6.17
N ASP A 120 12.60 2.49 -6.78
CA ASP A 120 13.35 2.39 -8.03
C ASP A 120 14.37 1.26 -7.95
N PRO A 121 14.36 0.29 -8.88
CA PRO A 121 15.28 -0.86 -8.88
C PRO A 121 16.75 -0.48 -8.71
N ALA A 122 17.20 0.64 -9.28
CA ALA A 122 18.57 1.14 -9.14
C ALA A 122 18.91 1.60 -7.71
N HIS A 123 17.91 1.74 -6.85
CA HIS A 123 18.06 2.27 -5.49
C HIS A 123 17.57 1.30 -4.39
N GLN A 124 17.17 0.09 -4.76
CA GLN A 124 16.75 -0.94 -3.81
C GLN A 124 17.89 -1.37 -2.86
N GLY A 125 17.53 -2.03 -1.75
CA GLY A 125 18.50 -2.51 -0.76
C GLY A 125 19.05 -1.45 0.19
N LYS A 126 18.69 -0.18 0.03
CA LYS A 126 19.17 0.96 0.84
C LYS A 126 18.20 1.38 1.96
N GLY A 127 17.13 0.63 2.18
CA GLY A 127 16.14 0.92 3.23
C GLY A 127 15.09 1.97 2.87
N LEU A 128 15.08 2.51 1.64
CA LEU A 128 14.16 3.58 1.22
C LEU A 128 12.68 3.19 1.36
N GLY A 129 12.30 1.99 0.90
CA GLY A 129 10.94 1.49 1.03
C GLY A 129 10.50 1.34 2.49
N THR A 130 11.41 0.90 3.36
CA THR A 130 11.16 0.86 4.80
C THR A 130 10.97 2.26 5.37
N ALA A 131 11.76 3.24 4.92
CA ALA A 131 11.68 4.61 5.41
C ALA A 131 10.31 5.25 5.09
N VAL A 132 9.86 5.21 3.82
CA VAL A 132 8.57 5.79 3.42
C VAL A 132 7.39 5.05 4.07
N ALA A 133 7.45 3.72 4.17
CA ALA A 133 6.41 2.95 4.84
C ALA A 133 6.35 3.26 6.35
N SER A 134 7.50 3.31 7.04
CA SER A 134 7.58 3.60 8.48
C SER A 134 7.08 5.01 8.82
N GLU A 135 7.40 6.00 8.00
CA GLU A 135 6.90 7.37 8.20
C GLU A 135 5.37 7.42 8.11
N GLY A 136 4.78 6.75 7.12
CA GLY A 136 3.32 6.64 7.00
C GLY A 136 2.69 5.94 8.21
N LEU A 137 3.25 4.81 8.61
CA LEU A 137 2.80 4.08 9.80
C LEU A 137 2.91 4.93 11.07
N THR A 138 3.98 5.73 11.21
CA THR A 138 4.15 6.64 12.35
C THR A 138 3.06 7.72 12.39
N ARG A 139 2.62 8.22 11.23
CA ARG A 139 1.51 9.19 11.17
C ARG A 139 0.19 8.54 11.57
N ILE A 140 -0.10 7.34 11.04
CA ILE A 140 -1.33 6.60 11.36
C ILE A 140 -1.37 6.15 12.83
N ASP A 141 -0.22 5.83 13.44
CA ASP A 141 -0.14 5.49 14.86
C ASP A 141 -0.61 6.62 15.79
N ARG A 142 -0.49 7.90 15.37
CA ARG A 142 -1.00 9.04 16.15
C ARG A 142 -2.53 9.03 16.24
N GLU A 143 -3.18 8.41 15.30
CA GLU A 143 -4.65 8.26 15.22
C GLU A 143 -5.10 6.89 15.77
N ALA A 144 -4.19 6.10 16.32
CA ALA A 144 -4.42 4.73 16.77
C ALA A 144 -5.09 3.85 15.69
N GLY A 145 -4.72 4.06 14.42
CA GLY A 145 -5.27 3.35 13.28
C GLY A 145 -4.67 1.96 13.10
N ALA A 146 -5.51 0.97 12.80
CA ALA A 146 -5.04 -0.29 12.24
C ALA A 146 -4.63 -0.09 10.78
N VAL A 147 -3.71 -0.92 10.27
CA VAL A 147 -3.31 -0.87 8.85
C VAL A 147 -3.37 -2.27 8.27
N VAL A 148 -3.90 -2.39 7.05
CA VAL A 148 -3.94 -3.63 6.27
C VAL A 148 -3.18 -3.45 4.97
N LEU A 149 -2.74 -4.54 4.39
CA LEU A 149 -2.15 -4.61 3.06
C LEU A 149 -2.32 -5.99 2.45
N GLU A 150 -2.08 -6.08 1.16
CA GLU A 150 -1.96 -7.33 0.43
C GLU A 150 -0.64 -7.37 -0.32
N THR A 151 -0.05 -8.55 -0.42
CA THR A 151 1.19 -8.75 -1.17
C THR A 151 1.25 -10.15 -1.77
N SER A 152 1.84 -10.25 -2.95
CA SER A 152 2.09 -11.53 -3.64
C SER A 152 3.57 -11.91 -3.70
N ASP A 153 4.40 -11.34 -2.83
CA ASP A 153 5.84 -11.64 -2.75
C ASP A 153 6.24 -11.94 -1.29
N GLU A 154 6.81 -13.12 -1.07
CA GLU A 154 7.32 -13.57 0.22
C GLU A 154 8.40 -12.65 0.82
N ARG A 155 9.17 -11.94 -0.01
CA ARG A 155 10.14 -10.94 0.46
C ARG A 155 9.43 -9.78 1.13
N ASN A 156 8.27 -9.38 0.58
CA ASN A 156 7.44 -8.33 1.13
C ASN A 156 6.76 -8.79 2.43
N VAL A 157 6.31 -10.04 2.53
CA VAL A 157 5.81 -10.62 3.80
C VAL A 157 6.84 -10.44 4.90
N ARG A 158 8.12 -10.77 4.63
CA ARG A 158 9.20 -10.58 5.61
C ARG A 158 9.48 -9.10 5.92
N LEU A 159 9.39 -8.22 4.91
CA LEU A 159 9.54 -6.78 5.10
C LEU A 159 8.46 -6.24 6.03
N TYR A 160 7.20 -6.51 5.70
CA TYR A 160 6.06 -6.02 6.48
C TYR A 160 5.98 -6.67 7.87
N GLY A 161 6.42 -7.93 8.02
CA GLY A 161 6.58 -8.57 9.33
C GLY A 161 7.49 -7.76 10.26
N ARG A 162 8.62 -7.23 9.77
CA ARG A 162 9.50 -6.33 10.54
C ARG A 162 8.85 -5.00 10.90
N LEU A 163 7.87 -4.55 10.12
CA LEU A 163 7.06 -3.35 10.41
C LEU A 163 5.87 -3.62 11.34
N GLY A 164 5.71 -4.86 11.79
CA GLY A 164 4.69 -5.26 12.76
C GLY A 164 3.40 -5.77 12.14
N PHE A 165 3.38 -6.07 10.85
CA PHE A 165 2.25 -6.75 10.22
C PHE A 165 2.32 -8.26 10.47
N LEU A 166 1.14 -8.86 10.61
CA LEU A 166 0.95 -10.31 10.69
C LEU A 166 0.11 -10.76 9.50
N VAL A 167 0.43 -11.90 8.93
CA VAL A 167 -0.41 -12.55 7.92
C VAL A 167 -1.72 -12.97 8.58
N THR A 168 -2.83 -12.53 8.04
CA THR A 168 -4.18 -12.86 8.50
C THR A 168 -4.86 -13.89 7.61
N ASP A 169 -4.46 -13.92 6.35
CA ASP A 169 -5.01 -14.85 5.36
C ASP A 169 -4.03 -15.08 4.21
N THR A 170 -4.23 -16.18 3.48
CA THR A 170 -3.46 -16.52 2.27
C THR A 170 -4.39 -17.09 1.23
N THR A 171 -4.54 -16.38 0.11
CA THR A 171 -5.42 -16.76 -1.00
C THR A 171 -4.58 -17.21 -2.20
N VAL A 172 -4.79 -18.44 -2.66
CA VAL A 172 -4.20 -18.96 -3.90
C VAL A 172 -5.14 -18.64 -5.06
N ILE A 173 -4.69 -17.82 -6.00
CA ILE A 173 -5.50 -17.44 -7.16
C ILE A 173 -5.31 -18.49 -8.26
N PRO A 174 -6.38 -19.09 -8.77
CA PRO A 174 -6.27 -20.04 -9.90
C PRO A 174 -5.62 -19.37 -11.13
N GLY A 175 -4.48 -19.92 -11.57
CA GLY A 175 -3.72 -19.33 -12.68
C GLY A 175 -3.04 -18.00 -12.37
N GLY A 176 -3.02 -17.59 -11.12
CA GLY A 176 -2.45 -16.34 -10.61
C GLY A 176 -1.49 -16.54 -9.45
N PRO A 177 -1.06 -15.45 -8.81
CA PRO A 177 -0.17 -15.52 -7.67
C PRO A 177 -0.88 -15.97 -6.38
N THR A 178 -0.08 -16.35 -5.38
CA THR A 178 -0.56 -16.43 -4.01
C THR A 178 -0.55 -15.03 -3.39
N VAL A 179 -1.65 -14.61 -2.79
CA VAL A 179 -1.81 -13.32 -2.12
C VAL A 179 -1.87 -13.51 -0.62
N HIS A 180 -1.05 -12.77 0.10
CA HIS A 180 -1.05 -12.72 1.56
C HIS A 180 -1.73 -11.43 2.01
N SER A 181 -2.85 -11.56 2.70
CA SER A 181 -3.48 -10.45 3.41
C SER A 181 -2.80 -10.28 4.75
N MET A 182 -2.38 -9.06 5.07
CA MET A 182 -1.64 -8.78 6.30
C MET A 182 -2.28 -7.62 7.07
N ARG A 183 -2.19 -7.68 8.40
CA ARG A 183 -2.74 -6.66 9.29
C ARG A 183 -1.73 -6.26 10.35
N ARG A 184 -1.64 -4.97 10.60
CA ARG A 184 -0.95 -4.36 11.73
C ARG A 184 -1.98 -3.77 12.69
N ALA A 185 -1.96 -4.21 13.94
CA ALA A 185 -2.83 -3.67 14.98
C ALA A 185 -2.52 -2.19 15.27
N PRO A 186 -3.50 -1.41 15.75
CA PRO A 186 -3.26 -0.07 16.25
C PRO A 186 -2.14 -0.07 17.28
N ARG A 187 -1.26 0.94 17.22
CA ARG A 187 -0.28 1.18 18.29
C ARG A 187 -0.71 2.45 19.03
N PRO A 188 -0.78 2.42 20.36
CA PRO A 188 -1.01 3.63 21.14
C PRO A 188 0.12 4.61 20.86
N ALA A 189 -0.21 5.89 20.70
CA ALA A 189 0.80 6.95 20.60
C ALA A 189 1.74 6.85 21.82
N ALA A 190 3.04 6.85 21.58
CA ALA A 190 4.03 6.86 22.64
C ALA A 190 3.78 8.07 23.56
N GLY A 191 3.25 7.86 24.76
CA GLY A 191 2.92 8.91 25.71
C GLY A 191 1.50 8.92 26.26
N SER A 192 0.59 8.03 25.83
CA SER A 192 -0.70 7.86 26.53
C SER A 192 -0.45 7.16 27.88
N PRO A 193 -0.73 7.83 29.03
CA PRO A 193 -0.58 7.17 30.32
C PRO A 193 -1.53 5.98 30.37
N GLU A 194 -0.99 4.79 30.70
CA GLU A 194 -1.83 3.65 31.05
C GLU A 194 -2.88 4.10 32.05
N ARG A 195 -4.15 4.00 31.68
CA ARG A 195 -5.24 4.10 32.67
C ARG A 195 -5.04 2.96 33.66
N ARG A 196 -4.33 3.26 34.75
CA ARG A 196 -4.37 2.40 35.93
C ARG A 196 -5.83 2.31 36.36
N LEU A 197 -6.41 1.12 36.19
CA LEU A 197 -7.67 0.83 36.82
C LEU A 197 -7.50 1.08 38.32
N PRO A 198 -8.41 1.79 38.98
CA PRO A 198 -8.38 1.95 40.43
C PRO A 198 -8.46 0.56 41.04
N SER A 199 -7.54 0.26 41.95
CA SER A 199 -7.58 -0.96 42.74
C SER A 199 -8.91 -1.03 43.50
N PRO A 200 -9.57 -2.20 43.58
CA PRO A 200 -10.79 -2.33 44.38
C PRO A 200 -10.46 -2.04 45.86
N PRO A 201 -11.37 -1.38 46.58
CA PRO A 201 -11.17 -1.15 48.01
C PRO A 201 -11.08 -2.49 48.75
N LEU A 202 -10.03 -2.62 49.57
CA LEU A 202 -9.94 -3.72 50.53
C LEU A 202 -11.03 -3.52 51.58
N GLY A 203 -12.02 -4.38 51.55
CA GLY A 203 -13.02 -4.55 52.61
C GLY A 203 -12.57 -5.58 53.63
#